data_5eefbf98f762c3bf484646132d3b35fe
#
_entry.id   5eefbf98f762c3bf484646132d3b35fe
#
_cell.length_a   1.000
_cell.length_b   1.000
_cell.length_c   1.000
_cell.angle_alpha   90.00
_cell.angle_beta   90.00
_cell.angle_gamma   90.00
#
_symmetry.space_group_name_H-M   'P 1'
#
loop_
_entity.id
_entity.type
_entity.pdbx_description
1 polymer ?
#
loop_
_entity_poly.entity_id
_entity_poly.type
_entity_poly.pdbx_seq_one_letter_code
_entity_poly.pdbx_strand_id
1 'polypeptide(L)'
;MKKDIYVPKVTGVEIAIVLDKNEQDNSDEWGVYIINRKDVALEMVVIVSQGFSKTKKTSLFRRKIDLLPANSFSKFEVMQPELFALDNQFQVTFFENNQLH
;
A
#
# COMPACT_ATOMS: atom_id res chain seq x y z
N MET A 1 -5.41 -7.35 -13.68
CA MET A 1 -5.34 -6.42 -13.62
C MET A 1 -4.75 -5.65 -14.08
N LYS A 2 -4.44 -5.34 -14.12
CA LYS A 2 -3.76 -4.63 -14.38
C LYS A 2 -3.63 -3.60 -14.06
N LYS A 3 -3.53 -3.29 -13.79
CA LYS A 3 -3.13 -2.48 -13.66
C LYS A 3 -2.50 -2.04 -13.04
N ASP A 4 -2.63 -1.73 -13.40
CA ASP A 4 -1.57 -1.52 -12.62
C ASP A 4 -1.37 -0.20 -12.05
N ILE A 5 -0.97 -0.15 -10.83
CA ILE A 5 -0.53 1.10 -10.31
C ILE A 5 0.92 1.20 -10.61
N TYR A 6 1.27 2.16 -11.42
CA TYR A 6 2.61 2.28 -11.87
C TYR A 6 3.27 3.52 -11.30
N VAL A 7 4.39 3.36 -10.66
CA VAL A 7 5.16 4.47 -10.11
C VAL A 7 6.49 4.51 -10.85
N PRO A 8 6.59 5.33 -11.87
CA PRO A 8 7.66 5.18 -12.85
C PRO A 8 9.06 5.49 -12.35
N LYS A 9 9.19 6.28 -11.31
CA LYS A 9 10.51 6.72 -10.89
C LYS A 9 11.03 6.03 -9.66
N VAL A 10 10.23 5.18 -9.04
CA VAL A 10 10.62 4.49 -7.83
C VAL A 10 10.56 3.01 -8.09
N THR A 11 11.70 2.36 -7.96
CA THR A 11 11.78 0.91 -8.13
C THR A 11 12.05 0.29 -6.77
N GLY A 12 11.64 -0.97 -6.63
CA GLY A 12 11.89 -1.71 -5.42
C GLY A 12 10.88 -1.51 -4.31
N VAL A 13 9.86 -0.68 -4.53
CA VAL A 13 8.77 -0.48 -3.55
C VAL A 13 7.47 -0.80 -4.25
N GLU A 14 6.68 -1.72 -3.68
CA GLU A 14 5.47 -2.21 -4.31
C GLU A 14 4.32 -2.26 -3.33
N ILE A 15 3.11 -2.14 -3.86
CA ILE A 15 1.89 -2.37 -3.10
C ILE A 15 1.30 -3.70 -3.58
N ALA A 16 0.93 -4.57 -2.65
CA ALA A 16 0.31 -5.85 -2.98
C ALA A 16 -0.98 -6.02 -2.20
N ILE A 17 -1.98 -6.59 -2.85
CA ILE A 17 -3.26 -6.92 -2.22
C ILE A 17 -3.35 -8.43 -2.18
N VAL A 18 -3.44 -8.99 -0.98
CA VAL A 18 -3.32 -10.43 -0.75
C VAL A 18 -4.51 -10.93 0.05
N LEU A 19 -5.02 -12.09 -0.35
CA LEU A 19 -6.08 -12.73 0.41
C LEU A 19 -5.46 -13.45 1.61
N ASP A 20 -5.79 -12.98 2.79
CA ASP A 20 -5.24 -13.47 4.06
C ASP A 20 -6.33 -14.13 4.89
N LYS A 21 -5.90 -14.71 6.00
CA LYS A 21 -6.79 -15.14 7.05
C LYS A 21 -6.71 -14.17 8.22
N ASN A 22 -7.88 -13.82 8.75
CA ASN A 22 -7.95 -13.04 9.97
C ASN A 22 -7.57 -13.95 11.14
N GLU A 23 -6.63 -13.53 11.96
CA GLU A 23 -6.12 -14.36 13.04
C GLU A 23 -7.14 -14.62 14.14
N GLN A 24 -8.11 -13.74 14.29
CA GLN A 24 -9.08 -13.86 15.37
C GLN A 24 -10.21 -14.82 15.05
N ASP A 25 -10.76 -14.74 13.84
CA ASP A 25 -11.92 -15.54 13.49
C ASP A 25 -11.69 -16.47 12.29
N ASN A 26 -10.47 -16.49 11.78
CA ASN A 26 -10.06 -17.35 10.67
C ASN A 26 -10.86 -17.10 9.38
N SER A 27 -11.49 -15.93 9.26
CA SER A 27 -12.18 -15.55 8.04
C SER A 27 -11.20 -15.02 7.01
N ASP A 28 -11.63 -15.01 5.76
CA ASP A 28 -10.83 -14.44 4.69
C ASP A 28 -10.90 -12.92 4.72
N GLU A 29 -9.79 -12.29 4.45
CA GLU A 29 -9.75 -10.83 4.32
C GLU A 29 -8.66 -10.44 3.33
N TRP A 30 -8.87 -9.30 2.67
CA TRP A 30 -7.91 -8.78 1.70
C TRP A 30 -6.99 -7.80 2.41
N GLY A 31 -5.73 -8.20 2.59
CA GLY A 31 -4.73 -7.34 3.21
C GLY A 31 -3.98 -6.55 2.16
N VAL A 32 -3.68 -5.30 2.46
CA VAL A 32 -2.89 -4.45 1.57
C VAL A 32 -1.53 -4.25 2.22
N TYR A 33 -0.50 -4.58 1.47
CA TYR A 33 0.88 -4.60 1.96
C TYR A 33 1.74 -3.63 1.18
N ILE A 34 2.70 -3.03 1.87
CA ILE A 34 3.80 -2.34 1.20
C ILE A 34 5.03 -3.22 1.32
N ILE A 35 5.73 -3.39 0.21
CA ILE A 35 6.88 -4.27 0.12
C ILE A 35 8.10 -3.44 -0.23
N ASN A 36 9.13 -3.53 0.61
CA ASN A 36 10.41 -2.89 0.34
C ASN A 36 11.38 -3.97 -0.14
N ARG A 37 11.67 -3.97 -1.42
CA ARG A 37 12.62 -4.93 -2.02
C ARG A 37 14.02 -4.35 -2.12
N LYS A 38 14.21 -3.13 -1.64
CA LYS A 38 15.52 -2.49 -1.67
C LYS A 38 16.38 -3.05 -0.55
N ASP A 39 17.67 -2.90 -0.68
CA ASP A 39 18.61 -3.33 0.35
C ASP A 39 18.92 -2.25 1.36
N VAL A 40 18.10 -1.20 1.39
CA VAL A 40 18.18 -0.13 2.39
C VAL A 40 16.81 0.04 3.02
N ALA A 41 16.81 0.50 4.27
CA ALA A 41 15.56 0.78 4.96
C ALA A 41 14.93 2.06 4.42
N LEU A 42 13.60 2.13 4.50
CA LEU A 42 12.85 3.34 4.16
C LEU A 42 12.33 3.95 5.45
N GLU A 43 12.41 5.28 5.54
CA GLU A 43 11.99 5.99 6.74
C GLU A 43 10.82 6.89 6.44
N MET A 44 9.97 7.09 7.45
CA MET A 44 8.84 7.99 7.37
C MET A 44 8.00 7.72 6.11
N VAL A 45 7.62 6.46 5.96
CA VAL A 45 6.83 6.05 4.81
C VAL A 45 5.40 6.53 5.02
N VAL A 46 4.87 7.28 4.06
CA VAL A 46 3.48 7.75 4.10
C VAL A 46 2.77 7.17 2.89
N ILE A 47 1.66 6.50 3.15
CA ILE A 47 0.85 5.88 2.12
C ILE A 47 -0.51 6.55 2.15
N VAL A 48 -0.93 7.09 1.01
CA VAL A 48 -2.25 7.70 0.88
C VAL A 48 -3.02 6.89 -0.15
N SER A 49 -4.21 6.43 0.23
CA SER A 49 -5.03 5.65 -0.68
C SER A 49 -6.40 6.29 -0.84
N GLN A 50 -6.99 6.09 -2.01
CA GLN A 50 -8.32 6.58 -2.31
C GLN A 50 -8.90 5.78 -3.47
N GLY A 51 -10.18 5.48 -3.41
CA GLY A 51 -10.88 4.78 -4.48
C GLY A 51 -11.75 5.75 -5.28
N PHE A 52 -11.84 5.51 -6.58
CA PHE A 52 -12.60 6.37 -7.50
C PHE A 52 -13.49 5.54 -8.40
N SER A 53 -14.64 6.11 -8.72
CA SER A 53 -15.46 5.61 -9.82
C SER A 53 -15.98 6.83 -10.58
N LYS A 54 -16.84 6.61 -11.58
CA LYS A 54 -17.39 7.71 -12.35
C LYS A 54 -18.19 8.68 -11.50
N THR A 55 -18.80 8.19 -10.43
CA THR A 55 -19.73 9.00 -9.65
C THR A 55 -19.34 9.12 -8.17
N LYS A 56 -18.31 8.41 -7.74
CA LYS A 56 -17.94 8.36 -6.33
C LYS A 56 -16.45 8.43 -6.14
N LYS A 57 -16.06 8.95 -4.99
CA LYS A 57 -14.70 8.76 -4.51
C LYS A 57 -14.78 8.56 -3.00
N THR A 58 -13.89 7.71 -2.48
CA THR A 58 -13.83 7.47 -1.05
C THR A 58 -13.09 8.60 -0.36
N SER A 59 -13.18 8.64 0.95
CA SER A 59 -12.32 9.51 1.74
C SER A 59 -10.87 9.09 1.54
N LEU A 60 -9.97 10.04 1.67
CA LEU A 60 -8.55 9.73 1.69
C LEU A 60 -8.23 8.93 2.93
N PHE A 61 -7.41 7.91 2.76
CA PHE A 61 -6.96 7.09 3.86
C PHE A 61 -5.44 7.19 3.90
N ARG A 62 -4.91 7.54 5.06
CA ARG A 62 -3.48 7.79 5.22
C ARG A 62 -2.90 6.88 6.28
N ARG A 63 -1.78 6.27 5.97
CA ARG A 63 -1.01 5.48 6.92
C ARG A 63 0.43 5.94 6.93
N LYS A 64 1.04 5.84 8.09
CA LYS A 64 2.44 6.20 8.28
C LYS A 64 3.17 5.01 8.89
N ILE A 65 4.34 4.71 8.33
CA ILE A 65 5.23 3.69 8.86
C ILE A 65 6.55 4.38 9.13
N ASP A 66 6.99 4.38 10.39
CA ASP A 66 8.20 5.10 10.76
C ASP A 66 9.44 4.49 10.14
N LEU A 67 9.50 3.17 10.07
CA LEU A 67 10.65 2.48 9.49
C LEU A 67 10.18 1.20 8.81
N LEU A 68 10.54 1.05 7.55
CA LEU A 68 10.31 -0.19 6.81
C LEU A 68 11.68 -0.75 6.45
N PRO A 69 12.13 -1.80 7.15
CA PRO A 69 13.48 -2.33 6.93
C PRO A 69 13.72 -2.82 5.51
N ALA A 70 14.98 -2.96 5.16
CA ALA A 70 15.36 -3.51 3.86
C ALA A 70 14.77 -4.91 3.69
N ASN A 71 14.33 -5.21 2.48
CA ASN A 71 13.81 -6.53 2.10
C ASN A 71 12.71 -7.02 3.03
N SER A 72 11.79 -6.12 3.39
CA SER A 72 10.69 -6.44 4.30
C SER A 72 9.36 -5.96 3.72
N PHE A 73 8.30 -6.34 4.41
CA PHE A 73 6.95 -5.89 4.03
C PHE A 73 6.16 -5.61 5.29
N SER A 74 5.10 -4.84 5.13
CA SER A 74 4.21 -4.51 6.23
C SER A 74 2.79 -4.38 5.72
N LYS A 75 1.86 -4.98 6.45
CA LYS A 75 0.43 -4.84 6.16
C LYS A 75 -0.03 -3.50 6.76
N PHE A 76 -0.68 -2.68 5.95
CA PHE A 76 -1.09 -1.37 6.45
C PHE A 76 -2.59 -1.14 6.36
N GLU A 77 -3.33 -2.02 5.71
CA GLU A 77 -4.75 -1.80 5.51
C GLU A 77 -5.44 -3.14 5.23
N VAL A 78 -6.73 -3.20 5.56
CA VAL A 78 -7.60 -4.29 5.12
C VAL A 78 -8.61 -3.67 4.16
N MET A 79 -8.73 -4.23 2.96
CA MET A 79 -9.60 -3.69 1.95
C MET A 79 -10.93 -4.43 1.96
N GLN A 80 -12.03 -3.69 2.03
CA GLN A 80 -13.35 -4.27 1.95
C GLN A 80 -13.66 -4.68 0.52
N PRO A 81 -14.35 -5.80 0.31
CA PRO A 81 -14.60 -6.30 -1.04
C PRO A 81 -15.28 -5.30 -1.97
N GLU A 82 -16.17 -4.47 -1.44
CA GLU A 82 -16.89 -3.51 -2.29
C GLU A 82 -15.96 -2.46 -2.88
N LEU A 83 -14.78 -2.28 -2.30
CA LEU A 83 -13.81 -1.32 -2.84
C LEU A 83 -13.16 -1.81 -4.13
N PHE A 84 -13.24 -3.10 -4.42
CA PHE A 84 -12.69 -3.64 -5.66
C PHE A 84 -13.47 -3.14 -6.89
N ALA A 85 -14.68 -2.63 -6.71
CA ALA A 85 -15.44 -2.05 -7.81
C ALA A 85 -14.94 -0.65 -8.19
N LEU A 86 -14.02 -0.10 -7.43
CA LEU A 86 -13.47 1.24 -7.64
C LEU A 86 -12.05 1.14 -8.19
N ASP A 87 -11.61 2.22 -8.83
CA ASP A 87 -10.21 2.38 -9.17
C ASP A 87 -9.48 2.84 -7.92
N ASN A 88 -8.67 2.00 -7.37
CA ASN A 88 -7.95 2.30 -6.14
C ASN A 88 -6.57 2.84 -6.46
N GLN A 89 -6.24 3.98 -5.88
CA GLN A 89 -4.96 4.63 -6.10
C GLN A 89 -4.20 4.72 -4.80
N PHE A 90 -2.90 4.47 -4.89
CA PHE A 90 -2.00 4.55 -3.76
C PHE A 90 -0.85 5.48 -4.10
N GLN A 91 -0.59 6.43 -3.21
CA GLN A 91 0.57 7.30 -3.32
C GLN A 91 1.49 7.00 -2.16
N VAL A 92 2.75 6.74 -2.45
CA VAL A 92 3.73 6.38 -1.45
C VAL A 92 4.87 7.37 -1.50
N THR A 93 5.18 7.98 -0.36
CA THR A 93 6.36 8.81 -0.22
C THR A 93 7.19 8.27 0.94
N PHE A 94 8.49 8.45 0.86
CA PHE A 94 9.38 7.96 1.90
C PHE A 94 10.73 8.67 1.82
N PHE A 95 11.51 8.51 2.88
CA PHE A 95 12.89 8.98 2.89
C PHE A 95 13.81 7.78 2.76
N GLU A 96 14.79 7.93 1.92
CA GLU A 96 15.86 6.96 1.76
C GLU A 96 17.15 7.74 1.79
N ASN A 97 18.04 7.43 2.74
CA ASN A 97 19.31 8.14 2.92
C ASN A 97 19.07 9.65 3.02
N ASN A 98 18.07 10.04 3.77
CA ASN A 98 17.70 11.44 4.01
C ASN A 98 17.21 12.17 2.76
N GLN A 99 16.82 11.45 1.74
CA GLN A 99 16.24 12.04 0.55
C GLN A 99 14.80 11.57 0.40
N LEU A 100 13.91 12.52 0.11
CA LEU A 100 12.49 12.23 -0.09
C LEU A 100 12.26 11.69 -1.49
N HIS A 101 11.44 10.67 -1.56
CA HIS A 101 11.07 10.06 -2.83
C HIS A 101 9.56 10.01 -3.03
#